data_b08dbc9b4bae6c63bd1755a850fd3770
#
_entry.id   b08dbc9b4bae6c63bd1755a850fd3770
#
_cell.length_a   1.000
_cell.length_b   1.000
_cell.length_c   1.000
_cell.angle_alpha   90.00
_cell.angle_beta   90.00
_cell.angle_gamma   90.00
#
_symmetry.space_group_name_H-M   'P 1'
#
loop_
_entity.id
_entity.type
_entity.pdbx_description
1 polymer ?
#
loop_
_entity_poly.entity_id
_entity_poly.type
_entity_poly.pdbx_seq_one_letter_code
_entity_poly.pdbx_strand_id
1 'polypeptide(L)'
;MEHQFRSPCTIASTLEIIGDKWTLVVIRSLMLGATSYSELLAAPERVATNILADRLSRLESWGLVGSVPAPAGGKARRRYQLTAAGADLLPILQEIAVWGEAHLPDRWPVPDWFRNATPNDFLKRDSQAE
;
A
#
# COMPACT_ATOMS: atom_id res chain seq x y z
N MET A 1 18.22 -0.18 12.58
CA MET A 1 17.84 0.73 13.66
C MET A 1 16.47 0.40 14.17
N GLU A 2 16.33 0.28 15.47
CA GLU A 2 15.07 -0.12 16.05
C GLU A 2 14.17 1.08 16.30
N HIS A 3 12.94 0.90 15.97
CA HIS A 3 11.93 1.91 16.21
C HIS A 3 11.42 1.76 17.65
N GLN A 4 11.31 2.87 18.35
CA GLN A 4 10.76 2.86 19.70
C GLN A 4 9.34 3.38 19.67
N PHE A 5 8.42 2.52 20.00
CA PHE A 5 7.01 2.89 20.02
C PHE A 5 6.70 3.70 21.28
N ARG A 6 5.73 4.59 21.14
CA ARG A 6 5.35 5.49 22.22
C ARG A 6 4.65 4.78 23.36
N SER A 7 4.02 3.64 23.08
CA SER A 7 3.36 2.85 24.12
C SER A 7 3.27 1.40 23.67
N PRO A 8 3.01 0.47 24.58
CA PRO A 8 2.83 -0.94 24.20
C PRO A 8 1.45 -1.26 23.64
N CYS A 9 0.58 -0.28 23.50
CA CYS A 9 -0.74 -0.51 22.92
C CYS A 9 -0.59 -0.93 21.47
N THR A 10 -1.17 -2.08 21.10
CA THR A 10 -1.09 -2.58 19.74
C THR A 10 -1.69 -1.61 18.74
N ILE A 11 -2.81 -0.98 19.07
CA ILE A 11 -3.44 -0.02 18.17
C ILE A 11 -2.54 1.17 17.96
N ALA A 12 -2.04 1.76 19.05
CA ALA A 12 -1.17 2.92 18.95
C ALA A 12 0.11 2.60 18.18
N SER A 13 0.70 1.45 18.44
CA SER A 13 1.91 1.04 17.73
C SER A 13 1.66 0.89 16.24
N THR A 14 0.55 0.27 15.88
CA THR A 14 0.20 0.08 14.48
C THR A 14 -0.01 1.44 13.79
N LEU A 15 -0.66 2.37 14.47
CA LEU A 15 -0.89 3.68 13.89
C LEU A 15 0.41 4.46 13.68
N GLU A 16 1.46 4.17 14.43
CA GLU A 16 2.75 4.79 14.16
C GLU A 16 3.34 4.33 12.83
N ILE A 17 2.93 3.16 12.36
CA ILE A 17 3.39 2.63 11.07
C ILE A 17 2.50 3.10 9.93
N ILE A 18 1.18 3.00 10.10
CA ILE A 18 0.24 3.23 9.00
C ILE A 18 -0.70 4.42 9.21
N GLY A 19 -0.51 5.20 10.27
CA GLY A 19 -1.49 6.20 10.65
C GLY A 19 -1.38 7.54 9.95
N ASP A 20 -0.35 7.76 9.15
CA ASP A 20 -0.25 9.00 8.38
C ASP A 20 -1.15 8.92 7.15
N LYS A 21 -1.35 10.07 6.50
CA LYS A 21 -2.34 10.10 5.44
C LYS A 21 -1.88 9.45 4.13
N TRP A 22 -0.60 9.13 3.98
CA TRP A 22 -0.10 8.64 2.70
C TRP A 22 0.17 7.14 2.65
N THR A 23 0.50 6.53 3.77
CA THR A 23 0.96 5.14 3.78
C THR A 23 -0.09 4.18 3.21
N LEU A 24 -1.31 4.23 3.71
CA LEU A 24 -2.36 3.35 3.21
C LEU A 24 -2.80 3.71 1.80
N VAL A 25 -2.65 4.97 1.40
CA VAL A 25 -2.95 5.38 0.03
C VAL A 25 -1.96 4.72 -0.93
N VAL A 26 -0.68 4.67 -0.57
CA VAL A 26 0.32 3.99 -1.39
C VAL A 26 0.02 2.49 -1.46
N ILE A 27 -0.30 1.88 -0.33
CA ILE A 27 -0.68 0.46 -0.30
C ILE A 27 -1.88 0.22 -1.22
N ARG A 28 -2.90 1.07 -1.13
CA ARG A 28 -4.06 0.95 -2.00
C ARG A 28 -3.67 1.01 -3.47
N SER A 29 -2.79 1.92 -3.83
CA SER A 29 -2.38 2.06 -5.23
C SER A 29 -1.65 0.81 -5.73
N LEU A 30 -0.84 0.19 -4.87
CA LEU A 30 -0.22 -1.07 -5.23
C LEU A 30 -1.27 -2.17 -5.42
N MET A 31 -2.30 -2.18 -4.60
CA MET A 31 -3.38 -3.14 -4.75
C MET A 31 -4.17 -2.91 -6.03
N LEU A 32 -4.23 -1.67 -6.50
CA LEU A 32 -4.91 -1.35 -7.74
C LEU A 32 -4.05 -1.61 -8.97
N GLY A 33 -2.83 -2.06 -8.78
CA GLY A 33 -2.00 -2.47 -9.90
C GLY A 33 -0.80 -1.60 -10.21
N ALA A 34 -0.61 -0.49 -9.51
CA ALA A 34 0.59 0.32 -9.70
C ALA A 34 1.81 -0.47 -9.26
N THR A 35 2.86 -0.42 -10.04
CA THR A 35 4.09 -1.14 -9.70
C THR A 35 5.32 -0.27 -9.80
N SER A 36 5.25 0.88 -10.47
CA SER A 36 6.41 1.75 -10.62
C SER A 36 6.21 3.05 -9.85
N TYR A 37 7.32 3.72 -9.60
CA TYR A 37 7.29 5.00 -8.91
C TYR A 37 6.38 6.00 -9.66
N SER A 38 6.52 6.06 -10.98
CA SER A 38 5.71 6.99 -11.74
C SER A 38 4.23 6.64 -11.72
N GLU A 39 3.90 5.35 -11.70
CA GLU A 39 2.51 4.95 -11.59
C GLU A 39 1.93 5.33 -10.23
N LEU A 40 2.74 5.21 -9.18
CA LEU A 40 2.29 5.62 -7.86
C LEU A 40 2.10 7.12 -7.76
N LEU A 41 2.96 7.89 -8.43
CA LEU A 41 2.80 9.34 -8.48
C LEU A 41 1.54 9.77 -9.23
N ALA A 42 1.06 8.94 -10.15
CA ALA A 42 -0.10 9.28 -10.95
C ALA A 42 -1.43 9.14 -10.21
N ALA A 43 -1.41 8.64 -8.97
CA ALA A 43 -2.64 8.50 -8.20
C ALA A 43 -3.31 9.86 -8.01
N PRO A 44 -4.66 9.87 -7.94
CA PRO A 44 -5.39 11.14 -7.91
C PRO A 44 -5.10 12.02 -6.69
N GLU A 45 -4.58 11.46 -5.62
CA GLU A 45 -4.27 12.23 -4.42
C GLU A 45 -3.04 13.12 -4.59
N ARG A 46 -2.25 12.91 -5.65
CA ARG A 46 -1.12 13.78 -5.99
C ARG A 46 -0.07 13.86 -4.89
N VAL A 47 0.42 12.71 -4.48
CA VAL A 47 1.48 12.69 -3.48
C VAL A 47 2.74 13.36 -4.03
N ALA A 48 3.41 14.15 -3.20
CA ALA A 48 4.67 14.79 -3.60
C ALA A 48 5.76 13.73 -3.75
N THR A 49 6.72 14.00 -4.63
CA THR A 49 7.75 13.02 -4.94
C THR A 49 8.58 12.64 -3.72
N ASN A 50 8.95 13.63 -2.90
CA ASN A 50 9.75 13.33 -1.71
C ASN A 50 8.96 12.56 -0.66
N ILE A 51 7.66 12.82 -0.59
CA ILE A 51 6.80 12.07 0.34
C ILE A 51 6.68 10.62 -0.11
N LEU A 52 6.44 10.41 -1.41
CA LEU A 52 6.32 9.04 -1.91
C LEU A 52 7.61 8.25 -1.70
N ALA A 53 8.75 8.87 -2.00
CA ALA A 53 10.03 8.21 -1.80
C ALA A 53 10.21 7.82 -0.33
N ASP A 54 9.88 8.73 0.58
CA ASP A 54 9.99 8.45 2.00
C ASP A 54 9.07 7.30 2.43
N ARG A 55 7.83 7.32 1.98
CA ARG A 55 6.88 6.28 2.36
C ARG A 55 7.26 4.92 1.81
N LEU A 56 7.75 4.86 0.58
CA LEU A 56 8.22 3.60 0.02
C LEU A 56 9.39 3.05 0.83
N SER A 57 10.32 3.93 1.21
CA SER A 57 11.45 3.51 2.02
C SER A 57 10.99 2.95 3.37
N ARG A 58 10.04 3.62 4.01
CA ARG A 58 9.49 3.15 5.27
C ARG A 58 8.75 1.82 5.11
N LEU A 59 7.95 1.71 4.06
CA LEU A 59 7.21 0.47 3.82
C LEU A 59 8.16 -0.70 3.60
N GLU A 60 9.27 -0.45 2.91
CA GLU A 60 10.27 -1.49 2.75
C GLU A 60 10.93 -1.84 4.08
N SER A 61 11.25 -0.85 4.89
CA SER A 61 11.89 -1.10 6.17
C SER A 61 10.99 -1.88 7.13
N TRP A 62 9.69 -1.71 7.03
CA TRP A 62 8.73 -2.47 7.84
C TRP A 62 8.38 -3.82 7.24
N GLY A 63 8.90 -4.13 6.05
CA GLY A 63 8.60 -5.40 5.41
C GLY A 63 7.23 -5.49 4.80
N LEU A 64 6.61 -4.36 4.48
CA LEU A 64 5.27 -4.34 3.89
C LEU A 64 5.31 -4.28 2.38
N VAL A 65 6.41 -3.80 1.82
CA VAL A 65 6.61 -3.65 0.39
C VAL A 65 8.01 -4.16 0.07
N GLY A 66 8.13 -4.86 -1.05
CA GLY A 66 9.42 -5.22 -1.60
C GLY A 66 9.62 -4.53 -2.92
N SER A 67 10.86 -4.48 -3.37
CA SER A 67 11.14 -3.92 -4.69
C SER A 67 12.19 -4.78 -5.37
N VAL A 68 12.09 -4.83 -6.69
CA VAL A 68 13.06 -5.56 -7.51
C VAL A 68 13.44 -4.65 -8.67
N PRO A 69 14.59 -4.87 -9.29
CA PRO A 69 14.95 -4.11 -10.48
C PRO A 69 13.90 -4.31 -11.56
N ALA A 70 13.56 -3.24 -12.27
CA ALA A 70 12.64 -3.33 -13.38
C ALA A 70 13.30 -4.08 -14.53
N PRO A 71 12.49 -4.66 -15.43
CA PRO A 71 13.05 -5.36 -16.58
C PRO A 71 13.91 -4.42 -17.42
N ALA A 72 14.94 -4.99 -18.02
CA ALA A 72 15.83 -4.23 -18.89
C ALA A 72 15.05 -3.65 -20.06
N GLY A 73 15.42 -2.44 -20.45
CA GLY A 73 14.76 -1.76 -21.55
C GLY A 73 13.59 -0.90 -21.15
N GLY A 74 13.12 -1.01 -19.93
CA GLY A 74 12.05 -0.15 -19.44
C GLY A 74 12.60 1.14 -18.88
N LYS A 75 11.72 2.12 -18.69
CA LYS A 75 12.11 3.38 -18.09
C LYS A 75 12.13 3.32 -16.58
N ALA A 76 11.31 2.47 -15.98
CA ALA A 76 11.28 2.33 -14.55
C ALA A 76 12.54 1.68 -14.04
N ARG A 77 13.04 2.16 -12.91
CA ARG A 77 14.25 1.59 -12.31
C ARG A 77 13.92 0.43 -11.40
N ARG A 78 12.79 0.46 -10.75
CA ARG A 78 12.38 -0.57 -9.80
C ARG A 78 10.90 -0.82 -9.94
N ARG A 79 10.53 -2.01 -9.54
CA ARG A 79 9.12 -2.36 -9.42
C ARG A 79 8.82 -2.68 -7.97
N TYR A 80 7.71 -2.19 -7.50
CA TYR A 80 7.28 -2.37 -6.12
C TYR A 80 6.15 -3.37 -6.07
N GLN A 81 6.14 -4.15 -5.01
CA GLN A 81 5.09 -5.16 -4.82
C GLN A 81 4.85 -5.36 -3.34
N LEU A 82 3.64 -5.76 -3.01
CA LEU A 82 3.29 -6.02 -1.63
C LEU A 82 3.91 -7.32 -1.18
N THR A 83 4.37 -7.35 0.07
CA THR A 83 4.70 -8.59 0.73
C THR A 83 3.43 -9.20 1.31
N ALA A 84 3.54 -10.41 1.88
CA ALA A 84 2.39 -11.00 2.55
C ALA A 84 1.88 -10.10 3.68
N ALA A 85 2.80 -9.51 4.46
CA ALA A 85 2.40 -8.60 5.53
C ALA A 85 1.72 -7.35 5.00
N GLY A 86 2.22 -6.84 3.85
CA GLY A 86 1.58 -5.68 3.22
C GLY A 86 0.19 -6.01 2.69
N ALA A 87 0.04 -7.17 2.07
CA ALA A 87 -1.28 -7.58 1.58
C ALA A 87 -2.26 -7.79 2.72
N ASP A 88 -1.76 -8.18 3.90
CA ASP A 88 -2.61 -8.36 5.07
C ASP A 88 -3.20 -7.05 5.61
N LEU A 89 -2.80 -5.91 5.05
CA LEU A 89 -3.45 -4.64 5.37
C LEU A 89 -4.79 -4.48 4.66
N LEU A 90 -5.12 -5.37 3.74
CA LEU A 90 -6.38 -5.27 3.00
C LEU A 90 -7.60 -5.18 3.91
N PRO A 91 -7.76 -6.04 4.93
CA PRO A 91 -8.96 -5.91 5.78
C PRO A 91 -9.07 -4.54 6.44
N ILE A 92 -7.95 -3.91 6.77
CA ILE A 92 -7.98 -2.57 7.33
C ILE A 92 -8.52 -1.59 6.30
N LEU A 93 -8.04 -1.67 5.06
CA LEU A 93 -8.54 -0.80 4.00
C LEU A 93 -10.01 -1.04 3.72
N GLN A 94 -10.44 -2.30 3.73
CA GLN A 94 -11.85 -2.62 3.51
C GLN A 94 -12.71 -2.01 4.61
N GLU A 95 -12.27 -2.07 5.86
CA GLU A 95 -13.04 -1.49 6.95
C GLU A 95 -13.03 0.04 6.91
N ILE A 96 -11.93 0.63 6.49
CA ILE A 96 -11.90 2.07 6.26
C ILE A 96 -12.93 2.45 5.21
N ALA A 97 -13.04 1.67 4.14
CA ALA A 97 -14.01 1.94 3.09
C ALA A 97 -15.45 1.83 3.62
N VAL A 98 -15.71 0.82 4.45
CA VAL A 98 -17.05 0.66 5.05
C VAL A 98 -17.39 1.88 5.90
N TRP A 99 -16.46 2.30 6.74
CA TRP A 99 -16.68 3.47 7.59
C TRP A 99 -16.87 4.73 6.76
N GLY A 100 -16.03 4.90 5.73
CA GLY A 100 -16.10 6.07 4.88
C GLY A 100 -17.40 6.16 4.12
N GLU A 101 -17.87 5.03 3.58
CA GLU A 101 -19.14 5.04 2.85
C GLU A 101 -20.33 5.35 3.75
N ALA A 102 -20.24 4.94 5.02
CA ALA A 102 -21.33 5.21 5.95
C ALA A 102 -21.37 6.66 6.41
N HIS A 103 -20.22 7.33 6.43
CA HIS A 103 -20.13 8.63 7.11
C HIS A 103 -19.70 9.79 6.23
N LEU A 104 -19.13 9.54 5.05
CA LEU A 104 -18.66 10.60 4.18
C LEU A 104 -19.54 10.66 2.92
N PRO A 105 -20.14 11.83 2.63
CA PRO A 105 -20.98 11.93 1.44
C PRO A 105 -20.13 12.13 0.18
N ASP A 106 -20.72 11.76 -0.95
CA ASP A 106 -20.20 12.14 -2.27
C ASP A 106 -18.79 11.61 -2.54
N ARG A 107 -18.50 10.40 -2.01
CA ARG A 107 -17.25 9.73 -2.33
C ARG A 107 -17.45 8.72 -3.43
N TRP A 108 -16.37 8.37 -4.12
CA TRP A 108 -16.44 7.29 -5.10
C TRP A 108 -16.85 6.00 -4.40
N PRO A 109 -17.77 5.23 -4.99
CA PRO A 109 -18.12 3.96 -4.40
C PRO A 109 -16.95 2.98 -4.49
N VAL A 110 -16.84 2.14 -3.48
CA VAL A 110 -15.81 1.11 -3.47
C VAL A 110 -16.30 -0.05 -4.33
N PRO A 111 -15.52 -0.49 -5.32
CA PRO A 111 -15.97 -1.57 -6.20
C PRO A 111 -16.18 -2.88 -5.44
N ASP A 112 -17.13 -3.67 -5.92
CA ASP A 112 -17.42 -4.96 -5.30
C ASP A 112 -16.20 -5.86 -5.28
N TRP A 113 -15.40 -5.84 -6.34
CA TRP A 113 -14.23 -6.71 -6.37
C TRP A 113 -13.26 -6.38 -5.23
N PHE A 114 -13.16 -5.11 -4.85
CA PHE A 114 -12.28 -4.72 -3.75
C PHE A 114 -12.89 -5.14 -2.41
N ARG A 115 -14.20 -5.02 -2.26
CA ARG A 115 -14.89 -5.45 -1.04
C ARG A 115 -14.71 -6.93 -0.80
N ASN A 116 -14.66 -7.71 -1.87
CA ASN A 116 -14.62 -9.16 -1.79
C ASN A 116 -13.23 -9.73 -1.97
N ALA A 117 -12.23 -8.88 -2.16
CA ALA A 117 -10.86 -9.33 -2.35
C ALA A 117 -10.30 -9.94 -1.07
N THR A 118 -9.30 -10.78 -1.25
CA THR A 118 -8.55 -11.37 -0.15
C THR A 118 -7.08 -10.97 -0.29
N PRO A 119 -6.31 -11.04 0.79
CA PRO A 119 -4.90 -10.67 0.68
C PRO A 119 -4.14 -11.42 -0.40
N ASN A 120 -4.48 -12.68 -0.62
CA ASN A 120 -3.82 -13.48 -1.64
C ASN A 120 -3.99 -12.91 -3.04
N ASP A 121 -5.07 -12.16 -3.28
CA ASP A 121 -5.33 -11.60 -4.60
C ASP A 121 -4.26 -10.60 -5.01
N PHE A 122 -3.52 -10.05 -4.06
CA PHE A 122 -2.53 -9.02 -4.33
C PHE A 122 -1.11 -9.53 -4.25
N LEU A 123 -0.94 -10.83 -4.06
CA LEU A 123 0.41 -11.40 -3.98
C LEU A 123 0.82 -11.92 -5.32
N LYS A 124 2.08 -11.63 -5.66
CA LYS A 124 2.62 -12.13 -6.90
C LYS A 124 2.77 -13.64 -6.80
N ARG A 125 2.42 -14.32 -7.86
CA ARG A 125 2.51 -15.77 -7.88
C ARG A 125 3.68 -16.16 -8.72
N ASP A 126 4.73 -16.60 -8.07
CA ASP A 126 5.93 -16.98 -8.77
C ASP A 126 5.69 -18.15 -9.71
N SER A 127 4.84 -19.08 -9.27
CA SER A 127 4.57 -20.25 -10.09
C SER A 127 3.95 -19.89 -11.42
N GLN A 128 3.42 -18.70 -11.55
CA GLN A 128 2.82 -18.30 -12.81
C GLN A 128 3.81 -17.69 -13.75
N ALA A 129 4.98 -17.42 -13.28
CA ALA A 129 6.01 -16.90 -14.15
C ALA A 129 6.46 -17.93 -15.16
N GLU A 130 6.19 -19.18 -14.92
CA GLU A 130 6.58 -20.24 -15.85
C GLU A 130 5.64 -20.42 -16.98
#